data_99b5a5d4cacee234f3a7adc0be508046
#
_entry.id   99b5a5d4cacee234f3a7adc0be508046
#
_cell.length_a   1.000
_cell.length_b   1.000
_cell.length_c   1.000
_cell.angle_alpha   90.00
_cell.angle_beta   90.00
_cell.angle_gamma   90.00
#
_symmetry.space_group_name_H-M   'P 1'
#
loop_
_entity.id
_entity.type
_entity.pdbx_description
1 polymer ?
#
loop_
_entity_poly.entity_id
_entity_poly.type
_entity_poly.pdbx_seq_one_letter_code
_entity_poly.pdbx_strand_id
1 'polypeptide(L)' 'MSEREENKDSLQVKGGGRTYFLDMARTSKDTPYLRITESRKGEGEEFERSSIYVFPEDAEQFSTAVQEMTQKLSE' A
#
# COMPACT_ATOMS: atom_id res chain seq x y z
N MET A 1 -2.99 2.27 -22.53
CA MET A 1 -3.44 2.68 -21.90
C MET A 1 -3.71 2.15 -20.80
N SER A 2 -3.50 2.42 -20.08
CA SER A 2 -3.77 1.77 -19.01
C SER A 2 -4.68 2.48 -18.20
N GLU A 3 -5.57 1.82 -17.65
CA GLU A 3 -6.51 2.45 -16.88
C GLU A 3 -5.95 2.95 -15.66
N ARG A 4 -4.76 2.59 -15.29
CA ARG A 4 -4.23 3.07 -14.09
C ARG A 4 -3.99 4.48 -14.07
N GLU A 5 -3.92 5.12 -15.19
CA GLU A 5 -3.70 6.49 -15.18
C GLU A 5 -4.77 7.26 -14.60
N GLU A 6 -5.96 6.72 -14.57
CA GLU A 6 -7.04 7.44 -14.04
C GLU A 6 -7.03 7.45 -12.58
N ASN A 7 -6.19 6.61 -11.93
CA ASN A 7 -6.16 6.53 -10.53
C ASN A 7 -4.80 6.72 -10.02
N LYS A 8 -4.22 7.88 -10.26
CA LYS A 8 -2.88 8.12 -9.84
C LYS A 8 -2.71 8.06 -8.38
N ASP A 9 -3.76 8.31 -7.61
CA ASP A 9 -3.65 8.33 -6.17
C ASP A 9 -3.97 6.99 -5.54
N SER A 10 -4.09 5.96 -6.31
CA SER A 10 -4.45 4.66 -5.80
C SER A 10 -3.84 3.58 -6.68
N LEU A 11 -3.08 2.70 -6.08
CA LEU A 11 -2.46 1.60 -6.81
C LEU A 11 -2.79 0.30 -6.12
N GLN A 12 -2.70 -0.77 -6.87
CA GLN A 12 -3.03 -2.07 -6.34
C GLN A 12 -1.99 -3.07 -6.79
N VAL A 13 -1.51 -3.89 -5.87
CA VAL A 13 -0.55 -4.92 -6.19
C VAL A 13 -1.16 -6.25 -5.79
N LYS A 14 -1.37 -7.14 -6.75
CA LYS A 14 -1.97 -8.40 -6.49
C LYS A 14 -0.92 -9.47 -6.32
N GLY A 15 -0.95 -10.17 -5.21
CA GLY A 15 -0.08 -11.29 -4.98
C GLY A 15 -0.85 -12.57 -5.07
N GLY A 16 -0.26 -13.64 -4.64
CA GLY A 16 -0.87 -14.94 -4.75
C GLY A 16 -2.08 -15.09 -3.88
N GLY A 17 -1.96 -14.82 -2.62
CA GLY A 17 -3.10 -14.95 -1.73
C GLY A 17 -3.47 -13.67 -1.07
N ARG A 18 -2.92 -12.57 -1.51
CA ARG A 18 -3.21 -11.29 -0.87
C ARG A 18 -3.09 -10.19 -1.88
N THR A 19 -3.69 -9.08 -1.55
CA THR A 19 -3.66 -7.92 -2.41
C THR A 19 -3.28 -6.73 -1.56
N TYR A 20 -2.44 -5.87 -2.10
CA TYR A 20 -2.03 -4.67 -1.39
C TYR A 20 -2.61 -3.46 -2.10
N PHE A 21 -3.23 -2.59 -1.32
CA PHE A 21 -3.79 -1.36 -1.86
C PHE A 21 -3.00 -0.20 -1.29
N LEU A 22 -2.57 0.68 -2.15
CA LEU A 22 -1.81 1.86 -1.73
C LEU A 22 -2.61 3.07 -2.13
N ASP A 23 -3.13 3.79 -1.16
CA ASP A 23 -4.03 4.90 -1.43
C ASP A 23 -3.54 6.18 -0.78
N MET A 24 -3.73 7.27 -1.47
CA MET A 24 -3.48 8.56 -0.86
C MET A 24 -4.74 9.01 -0.17
N ALA A 25 -4.58 9.54 1.02
CA ALA A 25 -5.71 10.04 1.77
C ALA A 25 -5.29 11.34 2.44
N ARG A 26 -6.21 12.01 3.10
CA ARG A 26 -5.91 13.26 3.76
C ARG A 26 -6.58 13.30 5.12
N THR A 27 -5.89 13.92 6.05
CA THR A 27 -6.46 14.06 7.38
C THR A 27 -7.49 15.18 7.35
N SER A 28 -8.15 15.38 8.48
CA SER A 28 -9.11 16.45 8.57
C SER A 28 -8.46 17.81 8.40
N LYS A 29 -7.15 17.90 8.62
CA LYS A 29 -6.46 19.15 8.40
C LYS A 29 -5.81 19.20 7.04
N ASP A 30 -6.24 18.27 6.17
CA ASP A 30 -5.80 18.28 4.77
C ASP A 30 -4.33 17.91 4.60
N THR A 31 -3.78 17.16 5.51
CA THR A 31 -2.42 16.67 5.37
C THR A 31 -2.48 15.34 4.64
N PRO A 32 -1.71 15.18 3.56
CA PRO A 32 -1.76 13.92 2.82
C PRO A 32 -1.00 12.83 3.57
N TYR A 33 -1.45 11.61 3.39
CA TYR A 33 -0.71 10.47 3.91
C TYR A 33 -0.98 9.27 3.02
N LEU A 34 -0.12 8.28 3.14
CA LEU A 34 -0.27 7.07 2.36
C LEU A 34 -0.87 5.99 3.24
N ARG A 35 -1.92 5.35 2.74
CA ARG A 35 -2.52 4.24 3.46
C ARG A 35 -2.21 2.98 2.69
N ILE A 36 -1.61 2.00 3.34
CA ILE A 36 -1.30 0.73 2.71
C ILE A 36 -2.14 -0.32 3.38
N THR A 37 -2.97 -1.00 2.62
CA THR A 37 -3.87 -2.01 3.15
C THR A 37 -3.55 -3.35 2.54
N GLU A 38 -3.38 -4.35 3.39
CA GLU A 38 -3.21 -5.70 2.92
C GLU A 38 -4.53 -6.41 3.10
N SER A 39 -5.02 -7.03 2.05
CA SER A 39 -6.24 -7.81 2.11
C SER A 39 -5.87 -9.24 1.78
N ARG A 40 -6.19 -10.19 2.64
CA ARG A 40 -5.88 -11.56 2.36
C ARG A 40 -7.07 -12.40 2.74
N LYS A 41 -7.18 -13.56 2.12
CA LYS A 41 -8.28 -14.41 2.38
C LYS A 41 -8.03 -15.18 3.66
N GLY A 42 -8.97 -15.13 4.57
CA GLY A 42 -8.85 -15.87 5.80
C GLY A 42 -9.39 -17.25 5.63
N GLU A 43 -9.71 -17.87 6.72
CA GLU A 43 -10.29 -19.17 6.66
C GLU A 43 -11.70 -18.99 6.24
N GLY A 44 -12.20 -19.82 5.41
CA GLY A 44 -13.54 -19.70 4.93
C GLY A 44 -13.60 -18.69 3.82
N GLU A 45 -14.64 -17.90 3.78
CA GLU A 45 -14.82 -16.97 2.71
C GLU A 45 -14.58 -15.55 3.10
N GLU A 46 -14.11 -15.30 4.30
CA GLU A 46 -13.91 -13.94 4.72
C GLU A 46 -12.59 -13.45 4.29
N PHE A 47 -12.47 -12.14 4.15
CA PHE A 47 -11.18 -11.50 3.89
C PHE A 47 -10.78 -10.74 5.13
N GLU A 48 -9.50 -10.80 5.45
CA GLU A 48 -8.95 -10.04 6.55
C GLU A 48 -8.15 -8.90 6.00
N ARG A 49 -8.26 -7.75 6.63
CA ARG A 49 -7.58 -6.57 6.18
C ARG A 49 -6.82 -5.91 7.29
N SER A 50 -5.67 -5.38 6.95
CA SER A 50 -4.86 -4.64 7.89
C SER A 50 -4.29 -3.44 7.18
N SER A 51 -4.23 -2.32 7.86
CA SER A 51 -3.74 -1.10 7.22
C SER A 51 -2.68 -0.45 8.06
N ILE A 52 -1.76 0.21 7.39
CA ILE A 52 -0.81 1.07 8.07
C ILE A 52 -0.82 2.40 7.38
N TYR A 53 -0.34 3.42 8.08
CA TYR A 53 -0.38 4.78 7.56
C TYR A 53 1.02 5.37 7.60
N VAL A 54 1.44 5.97 6.50
CA VAL A 54 2.77 6.55 6.39
C VAL A 54 2.59 8.03 6.12
N PHE A 55 3.11 8.87 7.00
CA PHE A 55 2.94 10.30 6.87
C PHE A 55 4.15 10.91 6.17
N PRO A 56 4.02 12.14 5.67
CA PRO A 56 5.09 12.71 4.86
C PRO A 56 6.45 12.75 5.53
N GLU A 57 6.48 12.97 6.83
CA GLU A 57 7.77 13.07 7.48
C GLU A 57 8.50 11.75 7.53
N ASP A 58 7.80 10.64 7.34
CA ASP A 58 8.43 9.33 7.34
C ASP A 58 8.51 8.71 5.97
N ALA A 59 7.92 9.35 4.99
CA ALA A 59 7.73 8.69 3.70
C ALA A 59 9.02 8.30 3.02
N GLU A 60 9.99 9.18 3.04
CA GLU A 60 11.22 8.91 2.34
C GLU A 60 11.98 7.77 2.99
N GLN A 61 12.10 7.78 4.29
CA GLN A 61 12.77 6.72 4.99
C GLN A 61 12.05 5.41 4.80
N PHE A 62 10.73 5.45 4.85
CA PHE A 62 9.94 4.25 4.69
C PHE A 62 10.14 3.67 3.31
N SER A 63 10.10 4.50 2.29
CA SER A 63 10.26 4.05 0.93
C SER A 63 11.62 3.43 0.70
N THR A 64 12.66 4.07 1.20
CA THR A 64 14.01 3.56 1.04
C THR A 64 14.17 2.21 1.73
N ALA A 65 13.62 2.09 2.92
CA ALA A 65 13.73 0.84 3.64
C ALA A 65 12.99 -0.29 2.93
N VAL A 66 11.83 0.00 2.38
CA VAL A 66 11.09 -1.00 1.66
C VAL A 66 11.87 -1.45 0.43
N GLN A 67 12.48 -0.51 -0.29
CA GLN A 67 13.26 -0.86 -1.45
C GLN A 67 14.43 -1.72 -1.08
N GLU A 68 15.12 -1.37 -0.03
CA GLU A 68 16.26 -2.13 0.39
C GLU A 68 15.89 -3.55 0.75
N MET A 69 14.82 -3.70 1.50
CA MET A 69 14.45 -5.01 1.96
C MET A 69 13.85 -5.86 0.85
N THR A 70 13.11 -5.24 -0.04
CA THR A 70 12.52 -6.02 -1.13
C THR A 70 13.57 -6.51 -2.11
N GLN A 71 14.66 -5.76 -2.25
CA GLN A 71 15.73 -6.22 -3.11
C GLN A 71 16.32 -7.51 -2.59
N LYS A 72 16.37 -7.68 -1.29
CA LYS A 72 16.92 -8.89 -0.74
C LYS A 72 16.05 -10.10 -1.03
N LEU A 73 14.79 -9.87 -1.31
CA LEU A 73 13.92 -10.98 -1.63
C LEU A 73 14.24 -11.57 -2.99
N SER A 74 14.89 -10.79 -3.83
CA SER A 74 15.22 -11.28 -5.15
C SER A 74 16.59 -11.89 -5.24
N GLU A 75 17.36 -11.88 -4.19
CA GLU A 75 18.71 -12.42 -4.22
C GLU A 75 18.79 -13.93 -4.02
#